data_656365e9f8ca7da206c97d1225821412
#
_entry.id   656365e9f8ca7da206c97d1225821412
#
_cell.length_a   1.000
_cell.length_b   1.000
_cell.length_c   1.000
_cell.angle_alpha   90.00
_cell.angle_beta   90.00
_cell.angle_gamma   90.00
#
_symmetry.space_group_name_H-M   'P 1'
#
loop_
_entity.id
_entity.type
_entity.pdbx_description
1 polymer ?
#
loop_
_entity_poly.entity_id
_entity_poly.type
_entity_poly.pdbx_seq_one_letter_code
_entity_poly.pdbx_strand_id
1 'polypeptide(L)'
;MATNSEIIRDFVETWSTLDVKKLIEFFAEDGCYYNMPAQPVRGKENVEVLISNFLASWTETTWDILNIAEAGNVVFCERLDRTKTTAGDVDLPCVGVFEMQDGKIKEWRDYFDMSTFVNAMG
;
A
#
# COMPACT_ATOMS: atom_id res chain seq x y z
N MET A 1 5.28 -15.96 -16.55
CA MET A 1 5.15 -14.53 -16.18
C MET A 1 4.10 -14.39 -15.09
N ALA A 2 4.38 -13.56 -14.11
CA ALA A 2 3.43 -13.30 -13.03
C ALA A 2 2.23 -12.50 -13.55
N THR A 3 1.03 -12.83 -13.05
CA THR A 3 -0.15 -12.01 -13.31
C THR A 3 -0.08 -10.75 -12.46
N ASN A 4 -0.89 -9.75 -12.78
CA ASN A 4 -0.95 -8.53 -11.97
C ASN A 4 -1.40 -8.84 -10.53
N SER A 5 -2.33 -9.78 -10.34
CA SER A 5 -2.75 -10.21 -9.00
C SER A 5 -1.59 -10.81 -8.22
N GLU A 6 -0.78 -11.65 -8.86
CA GLU A 6 0.40 -12.25 -8.20
C GLU A 6 1.42 -11.18 -7.80
N ILE A 7 1.64 -10.18 -8.67
CA ILE A 7 2.53 -9.07 -8.37
C ILE A 7 2.03 -8.29 -7.15
N ILE A 8 0.73 -8.01 -7.09
CA ILE A 8 0.17 -7.27 -5.96
C ILE A 8 0.17 -8.10 -4.68
N ARG A 9 -0.02 -9.43 -4.76
CA ARG A 9 0.15 -10.29 -3.57
C ARG A 9 1.56 -10.17 -3.02
N ASP A 10 2.57 -10.21 -3.90
CA ASP A 10 3.97 -10.05 -3.50
C ASP A 10 4.22 -8.67 -2.90
N PHE A 11 3.65 -7.64 -3.49
CA PHE A 11 3.77 -6.27 -3.00
C PHE A 11 3.19 -6.14 -1.59
N VAL A 12 1.99 -6.64 -1.38
CA VAL A 12 1.32 -6.59 -0.08
C VAL A 12 2.14 -7.34 0.97
N GLU A 13 2.64 -8.52 0.63
CA GLU A 13 3.47 -9.32 1.53
C GLU A 13 4.78 -8.64 1.87
N THR A 14 5.35 -7.90 0.92
CA THR A 14 6.63 -7.21 1.09
C THR A 14 6.57 -6.12 2.16
N TRP A 15 5.38 -5.58 2.45
CA TRP A 15 5.23 -4.55 3.50
C TRP A 15 5.70 -5.04 4.87
N SER A 16 5.59 -6.33 5.16
CA SER A 16 6.03 -6.89 6.44
C SER A 16 7.54 -6.83 6.64
N THR A 17 8.31 -6.60 5.59
CA THR A 17 9.77 -6.44 5.69
C THR A 17 10.16 -5.05 6.17
N LEU A 18 9.25 -4.07 6.12
CA LEU A 18 9.51 -2.67 6.46
C LEU A 18 10.70 -2.09 5.66
N ASP A 19 10.86 -2.54 4.43
CA ASP A 19 11.99 -2.17 3.56
C ASP A 19 11.48 -1.35 2.37
N VAL A 20 11.66 -0.01 2.45
CA VAL A 20 11.18 0.89 1.41
C VAL A 20 11.82 0.61 0.05
N LYS A 21 13.08 0.18 0.02
CA LYS A 21 13.76 -0.08 -1.25
C LYS A 21 13.12 -1.23 -2.01
N LYS A 22 12.66 -2.27 -1.29
CA LYS A 22 11.93 -3.37 -1.90
C LYS A 22 10.56 -2.93 -2.38
N LEU A 23 9.86 -2.12 -1.58
CA LEU A 23 8.52 -1.66 -1.91
C LEU A 23 8.51 -0.76 -3.14
N ILE A 24 9.46 0.16 -3.25
CA ILE A 24 9.47 1.14 -4.33
C ILE A 24 9.77 0.50 -5.70
N GLU A 25 10.42 -0.66 -5.72
CA GLU A 25 10.70 -1.38 -6.96
C GLU A 25 9.42 -1.82 -7.69
N PHE A 26 8.30 -1.92 -6.99
CA PHE A 26 7.02 -2.29 -7.59
C PHE A 26 6.38 -1.15 -8.39
N PHE A 27 6.85 0.08 -8.25
CA PHE A 27 6.22 1.26 -8.86
C PHE A 27 6.84 1.63 -10.19
N ALA A 28 5.99 2.13 -11.12
CA ALA A 28 6.46 2.78 -12.34
C ALA A 28 7.11 4.12 -11.99
N GLU A 29 7.97 4.65 -12.87
CA GLU A 29 8.65 5.92 -12.63
C GLU A 29 7.68 7.07 -12.34
N ASP A 30 6.53 7.10 -13.04
CA ASP A 30 5.49 8.09 -12.84
C ASP A 30 4.34 7.56 -11.99
N GLY A 31 4.60 6.54 -11.16
CA GLY A 31 3.61 5.93 -10.30
C GLY A 31 3.03 6.91 -9.29
N CYS A 32 1.80 6.64 -8.87
CA CYS A 32 1.08 7.47 -7.92
C CYS A 32 0.56 6.62 -6.77
N TYR A 33 0.67 7.14 -5.56
CA TYR A 33 0.08 6.54 -4.37
C TYR A 33 -0.90 7.54 -3.76
N TYR A 34 -2.15 7.17 -3.72
CA TYR A 34 -3.22 8.03 -3.27
C TYR A 34 -3.99 7.35 -2.12
N ASN A 35 -3.70 7.78 -0.88
CA ASN A 35 -4.55 7.45 0.25
C ASN A 35 -5.77 8.35 0.14
N MET A 36 -6.93 7.79 -0.18
CA MET A 36 -8.10 8.59 -0.57
C MET A 36 -8.49 9.69 0.43
N PRO A 37 -8.37 9.47 1.77
CA PRO A 37 -8.62 10.54 2.72
C PRO A 37 -7.59 11.68 2.69
N ALA A 38 -6.47 11.52 1.99
CA ALA A 38 -5.38 12.50 1.93
C ALA A 38 -5.19 13.01 0.50
N GLN A 39 -3.99 13.45 0.15
CA GLN A 39 -3.67 13.97 -1.18
C GLN A 39 -2.86 12.94 -1.98
N PRO A 40 -3.02 12.89 -3.31
CA PRO A 40 -2.21 11.99 -4.12
C PRO A 40 -0.74 12.42 -4.12
N VAL A 41 0.15 11.43 -4.18
CA VAL A 41 1.60 11.64 -4.29
C VAL A 41 2.05 10.96 -5.59
N ARG A 42 2.59 11.73 -6.50
CA ARG A 42 2.96 11.25 -7.83
C ARG A 42 4.47 11.29 -8.03
N GLY A 43 4.96 10.29 -8.74
CA GLY A 43 6.37 10.12 -9.03
C GLY A 43 7.03 9.15 -8.06
N LYS A 44 7.78 8.19 -8.61
CA LYS A 44 8.40 7.11 -7.83
C LYS A 44 9.22 7.65 -6.67
N GLU A 45 10.00 8.70 -6.92
CA GLU A 45 10.85 9.31 -5.90
C GLU A 45 10.03 9.89 -4.76
N ASN A 46 8.93 10.58 -5.08
CA ASN A 46 8.04 11.17 -4.08
C ASN A 46 7.28 10.09 -3.30
N VAL A 47 6.89 9.03 -3.96
CA VAL A 47 6.24 7.89 -3.31
C VAL A 47 7.21 7.22 -2.33
N GLU A 48 8.47 7.10 -2.70
CA GLU A 48 9.49 6.54 -1.82
C GLU A 48 9.63 7.36 -0.54
N VAL A 49 9.64 8.69 -0.65
CA VAL A 49 9.70 9.57 0.53
C VAL A 49 8.49 9.37 1.42
N LEU A 50 7.29 9.29 0.84
CA LEU A 50 6.06 9.08 1.60
C LEU A 50 6.10 7.77 2.37
N ILE A 51 6.45 6.67 1.69
CA ILE A 51 6.53 5.36 2.33
C ILE A 51 7.60 5.35 3.43
N SER A 52 8.76 5.96 3.17
CA SER A 52 9.83 6.07 4.18
C SER A 52 9.34 6.75 5.45
N ASN A 53 8.52 7.79 5.29
CA ASN A 53 7.96 8.52 6.43
C ASN A 53 7.01 7.62 7.24
N PHE A 54 6.20 6.79 6.56
CA PHE A 54 5.36 5.82 7.27
C PHE A 54 6.20 4.83 8.06
N LEU A 55 7.18 4.22 7.39
CA LEU A 55 7.97 3.14 8.00
C LEU A 55 8.84 3.64 9.16
N ALA A 56 9.16 4.93 9.20
CA ALA A 56 9.98 5.50 10.26
C ALA A 56 9.41 5.26 11.66
N SER A 57 8.07 5.20 11.79
CA SER A 57 7.41 4.97 13.07
C SER A 57 6.83 3.57 13.22
N TRP A 58 6.87 2.74 12.18
CA TRP A 58 6.30 1.38 12.23
C TRP A 58 7.32 0.39 12.75
N THR A 59 6.91 -0.44 13.70
CA THR A 59 7.77 -1.48 14.29
C THR A 59 7.43 -2.86 13.76
N GLU A 60 6.18 -3.07 13.30
CA GLU A 60 5.72 -4.34 12.76
C GLU A 60 4.47 -4.09 11.93
N THR A 61 4.33 -4.77 10.81
CA THR A 61 3.09 -4.71 10.03
C THR A 61 2.83 -6.05 9.34
N THR A 62 1.56 -6.43 9.29
CA THR A 62 1.09 -7.61 8.57
C THR A 62 -0.19 -7.21 7.84
N TRP A 63 -0.18 -7.33 6.53
CA TRP A 63 -1.32 -6.99 5.69
C TRP A 63 -1.99 -8.29 5.23
N ASP A 64 -3.17 -8.59 5.78
CA ASP A 64 -3.92 -9.79 5.42
C ASP A 64 -4.83 -9.50 4.23
N ILE A 65 -4.66 -10.25 3.15
CA ILE A 65 -5.53 -10.15 1.98
C ILE A 65 -6.79 -10.95 2.26
N LEU A 66 -7.93 -10.27 2.27
CA LEU A 66 -9.24 -10.90 2.47
C LEU A 66 -9.85 -11.32 1.14
N ASN A 67 -9.75 -10.47 0.13
CA ASN A 67 -10.21 -10.74 -1.23
C ASN A 67 -9.32 -10.01 -2.21
N ILE A 68 -9.09 -10.64 -3.36
CA ILE A 68 -8.34 -10.03 -4.45
C ILE A 68 -8.98 -10.42 -5.78
N ALA A 69 -9.10 -9.46 -6.68
CA ALA A 69 -9.69 -9.68 -8.00
C ALA A 69 -8.94 -8.85 -9.03
N GLU A 70 -8.92 -9.32 -10.25
CA GLU A 70 -8.23 -8.67 -11.36
C GLU A 70 -9.21 -8.48 -12.51
N ALA A 71 -9.24 -7.27 -13.09
CA ALA A 71 -10.05 -6.94 -14.24
C ALA A 71 -9.20 -6.12 -15.21
N GLY A 72 -8.76 -6.74 -16.31
CA GLY A 72 -7.84 -6.09 -17.24
C GLY A 72 -6.52 -5.76 -16.53
N ASN A 73 -6.12 -4.51 -16.55
CA ASN A 73 -4.90 -4.04 -15.88
C ASN A 73 -5.15 -3.51 -14.47
N VAL A 74 -6.32 -3.75 -13.91
CA VAL A 74 -6.69 -3.24 -12.57
C VAL A 74 -6.81 -4.40 -11.60
N VAL A 75 -6.19 -4.26 -10.43
CA VAL A 75 -6.29 -5.23 -9.33
C VAL A 75 -7.00 -4.58 -8.17
N PHE A 76 -8.00 -5.27 -7.62
CA PHE A 76 -8.73 -4.85 -6.42
C PHE A 76 -8.31 -5.76 -5.27
N CYS A 77 -7.88 -5.18 -4.17
CA CYS A 77 -7.37 -5.95 -3.05
C CYS A 77 -7.96 -5.44 -1.73
N GLU A 78 -8.88 -6.21 -1.17
CA GLU A 78 -9.44 -5.92 0.15
C GLU A 78 -8.51 -6.52 1.19
N ARG A 79 -8.10 -5.71 2.17
CA ARG A 79 -7.11 -6.10 3.16
C ARG A 79 -7.50 -5.67 4.56
N LEU A 80 -6.93 -6.35 5.53
CA LEU A 80 -6.82 -5.83 6.89
C LEU A 80 -5.34 -5.56 7.15
N ASP A 81 -4.97 -4.30 7.27
CA ASP A 81 -3.60 -3.89 7.54
C ASP A 81 -3.41 -3.75 9.05
N ARG A 82 -2.66 -4.67 9.65
CA ARG A 82 -2.38 -4.68 11.08
C ARG A 82 -0.98 -4.15 11.32
N THR A 83 -0.88 -2.99 11.96
CA THR A 83 0.39 -2.29 12.11
C THR A 83 0.61 -1.86 13.55
N LYS A 84 1.83 -2.06 14.03
CA LYS A 84 2.29 -1.55 15.33
C LYS A 84 3.23 -0.40 15.07
N THR A 85 2.98 0.72 15.73
CA THR A 85 3.81 1.91 15.60
C THR A 85 4.24 2.42 16.96
N THR A 86 5.17 3.37 16.97
CA THR A 86 5.63 4.01 18.20
C THR A 86 4.53 4.87 18.84
N ALA A 87 3.49 5.24 18.08
CA ALA A 87 2.37 6.06 18.58
C ALA A 87 1.16 5.21 19.00
N GLY A 88 1.04 3.99 18.49
CA GLY A 88 -0.08 3.11 18.80
C GLY A 88 -0.20 2.00 17.76
N ASP A 89 -1.12 1.06 18.00
CA ASP A 89 -1.38 -0.06 17.11
C ASP A 89 -2.70 0.18 16.37
N VAL A 90 -2.73 -0.16 15.09
CA VAL A 90 -3.93 0.00 14.29
C VAL A 90 -4.20 -1.26 13.46
N ASP A 91 -5.47 -1.68 13.44
CA ASP A 91 -5.99 -2.68 12.51
C ASP A 91 -6.90 -1.92 11.54
N LEU A 92 -6.42 -1.70 10.32
CA LEU A 92 -7.07 -0.82 9.36
C LEU A 92 -7.66 -1.62 8.21
N PRO A 93 -9.01 -1.76 8.15
CA PRO A 93 -9.65 -2.34 6.97
C PRO A 93 -9.53 -1.37 5.81
N CYS A 94 -9.12 -1.87 4.64
CA CYS A 94 -9.02 -1.03 3.46
C CYS A 94 -9.18 -1.82 2.17
N VAL A 95 -9.47 -1.09 1.09
CA VAL A 95 -9.49 -1.65 -0.26
C VAL A 95 -8.50 -0.86 -1.09
N GLY A 96 -7.54 -1.56 -1.68
CA GLY A 96 -6.60 -0.97 -2.62
C GLY A 96 -7.03 -1.23 -4.06
N VAL A 97 -6.96 -0.20 -4.89
CA VAL A 97 -7.16 -0.30 -6.33
C VAL A 97 -5.83 0.01 -6.99
N PHE A 98 -5.32 -0.95 -7.74
CA PHE A 98 -4.01 -0.84 -8.39
C PHE A 98 -4.19 -0.87 -9.90
N GLU A 99 -3.81 0.20 -10.58
CA GLU A 99 -3.75 0.22 -12.04
C GLU A 99 -2.32 -0.11 -12.44
N MET A 100 -2.17 -1.18 -13.21
CA MET A 100 -0.85 -1.73 -13.54
C MET A 100 -0.44 -1.38 -14.97
N GLN A 101 0.86 -1.19 -15.17
CA GLN A 101 1.44 -0.96 -16.49
C GLN A 101 2.77 -1.70 -16.56
N ASP A 102 2.89 -2.64 -17.51
CA ASP A 102 4.13 -3.42 -17.72
C ASP A 102 4.66 -4.07 -16.45
N GLY A 103 3.75 -4.60 -15.63
CA GLY A 103 4.11 -5.27 -14.39
C GLY A 103 4.47 -4.34 -13.24
N LYS A 104 4.22 -3.03 -13.39
CA LYS A 104 4.52 -2.03 -12.36
C LYS A 104 3.25 -1.31 -11.95
N ILE A 105 3.24 -0.78 -10.73
CA ILE A 105 2.11 0.00 -10.21
C ILE A 105 2.17 1.41 -10.81
N LYS A 106 1.17 1.73 -11.60
CA LYS A 106 0.99 3.06 -12.20
C LYS A 106 0.18 3.97 -11.28
N GLU A 107 -0.93 3.44 -10.74
CA GLU A 107 -1.79 4.15 -9.79
C GLU A 107 -2.16 3.21 -8.66
N TRP A 108 -2.06 3.68 -7.43
CA TRP A 108 -2.52 2.93 -6.26
C TRP A 108 -3.41 3.85 -5.42
N ARG A 109 -4.65 3.47 -5.26
CA ARG A 109 -5.62 4.18 -4.43
C ARG A 109 -6.05 3.28 -3.29
N ASP A 110 -5.84 3.73 -2.05
CA ASP A 110 -6.31 3.03 -0.87
C ASP A 110 -7.51 3.76 -0.29
N TYR A 111 -8.61 3.02 -0.10
CA TYR A 111 -9.86 3.52 0.47
C TYR A 111 -9.99 3.00 1.89
N PHE A 112 -10.01 3.88 2.86
CA PHE A 112 -10.12 3.51 4.27
C PHE A 112 -10.73 4.64 5.08
N ASP A 113 -11.14 4.31 6.31
CA ASP A 113 -11.70 5.29 7.24
C ASP A 113 -10.57 5.97 8.02
N MET A 114 -10.36 7.26 7.80
CA MET A 114 -9.32 8.03 8.48
C MET A 114 -9.52 8.07 9.99
N SER A 115 -10.78 8.07 10.46
CA SER A 115 -11.08 8.06 11.89
C SER A 115 -10.52 6.84 12.60
N THR A 116 -10.58 5.68 11.96
CA THR A 116 -10.00 4.45 12.51
C THR A 116 -8.51 4.62 12.75
N PHE A 117 -7.81 5.19 11.76
CA PHE A 117 -6.38 5.43 11.86
C PHE A 117 -6.06 6.47 12.95
N VAL A 118 -6.74 7.61 12.91
CA VAL A 118 -6.48 8.73 13.84
C VAL A 118 -6.76 8.31 15.29
N ASN A 119 -7.87 7.60 15.53
CA ASN A 119 -8.22 7.15 16.87
C ASN A 119 -7.21 6.16 17.44
N ALA A 120 -6.64 5.31 16.58
CA ALA A 120 -5.63 4.34 17.01
C ALA A 120 -4.31 5.02 17.38
N MET A 121 -3.98 6.13 16.74
CA MET A 121 -2.73 6.86 16.98
C MET A 121 -2.81 7.77 18.22
N GLY A 122 -3.96 7.86 18.83
CA GLY A 122 -4.13 8.61 20.02
C GLY A 122 -4.74 9.92 19.91
#